data_9905795eeeef963380df6ccfa748307c
#
_entry.id   9905795eeeef963380df6ccfa748307c
#
_cell.length_a   1.000
_cell.length_b   1.000
_cell.length_c   1.000
_cell.angle_alpha   90.00
_cell.angle_beta   90.00
_cell.angle_gamma   90.00
#
_symmetry.space_group_name_H-M   'P 1'
#
loop_
_entity.id
_entity.type
_entity.pdbx_description
1 polymer ?
#
loop_
_entity_poly.entity_id
_entity_poly.type
_entity_poly.pdbx_seq_one_letter_code
_entity_poly.pdbx_strand_id
1 'polypeptide(L)'
;MALGLSFKILLKPRLCPFFTHDRLFLYQTSALDRLVLEEESLDCIITSPPYNVGMAYNGSDDSQDYQAYLDFSAHYLANCYAWAKKSGRLCLNIPLDKNKGGQQSVGADIISLAKEIGWCYHSSIIWNEGNVSRRTAWGSWLSASAPYVIAPVELIVIFYKEVWKKQHKGISDLSKEEFISWTNGLWSFNGESAKRIGHPAPFPRELPRRCIKLFSFIGDVICDPFSGSGTTMLEAYANQRRFVGIELDPTYCELSKQRFLKMLEDEN
;
A
#
# COMPACT_ATOMS: atom_id res chain seq x y z
N MET A 1 29.20 15.74 11.99
CA MET A 1 29.64 15.82 10.58
C MET A 1 28.42 15.44 9.72
N ALA A 2 27.82 16.45 9.11
CA ALA A 2 26.65 16.24 8.24
C ALA A 2 27.11 15.56 6.96
N LEU A 3 26.65 14.34 6.73
CA LEU A 3 26.77 13.65 5.46
C LEU A 3 25.80 14.31 4.47
N GLY A 4 26.25 15.40 3.85
CA GLY A 4 25.63 16.04 2.71
C GLY A 4 25.75 15.17 1.46
N LEU A 5 25.07 14.04 1.44
CA LEU A 5 24.80 13.31 0.21
C LEU A 5 23.66 14.03 -0.50
N SER A 6 24.04 14.88 -1.46
CA SER A 6 23.12 15.46 -2.44
C SER A 6 22.27 14.35 -3.04
N PHE A 7 21.01 14.27 -2.60
CA PHE A 7 20.02 13.37 -3.11
C PHE A 7 19.62 13.81 -4.52
N LYS A 8 20.33 13.37 -5.55
CA LYS A 8 19.73 13.23 -6.85
C LYS A 8 18.74 12.08 -6.73
N ILE A 9 17.52 12.37 -6.28
CA ILE A 9 16.43 11.46 -6.50
C ILE A 9 16.31 11.32 -7.99
N LEU A 10 16.28 10.10 -8.40
CA LEU A 10 16.13 9.56 -9.73
C LEU A 10 14.75 9.92 -10.31
N LEU A 11 14.48 11.21 -10.39
CA LEU A 11 13.25 11.78 -10.90
C LEU A 11 13.54 12.40 -12.25
N LYS A 12 12.78 12.01 -13.24
CA LYS A 12 12.78 12.74 -14.50
C LYS A 12 12.43 14.20 -14.20
N PRO A 13 13.16 15.20 -14.71
CA PRO A 13 13.11 16.59 -14.24
C PRO A 13 11.83 17.37 -14.58
N ARG A 14 10.67 16.70 -14.71
CA ARG A 14 9.43 17.28 -15.23
C ARG A 14 8.32 17.48 -14.20
N LEU A 15 8.40 16.89 -13.01
CA LEU A 15 7.37 17.05 -12.00
C LEU A 15 7.94 17.68 -10.73
N CYS A 16 7.38 18.83 -10.33
CA CYS A 16 7.65 19.39 -9.02
C CYS A 16 6.84 18.63 -7.97
N PRO A 17 7.45 18.20 -6.85
CA PRO A 17 6.70 17.57 -5.77
C PRO A 17 5.72 18.58 -5.15
N PHE A 18 4.56 18.10 -4.74
CA PHE A 18 3.59 18.86 -3.95
C PHE A 18 4.16 19.21 -2.57
N PHE A 19 4.87 18.27 -1.97
CA PHE A 19 5.49 18.44 -0.67
C PHE A 19 6.83 17.69 -0.60
N THR A 20 7.83 18.32 0.04
CA THR A 20 9.12 17.69 0.33
C THR A 20 9.55 17.99 1.76
N HIS A 21 10.14 17.01 2.42
CA HIS A 21 10.80 17.21 3.71
C HIS A 21 11.91 16.17 3.88
N ASP A 22 13.17 16.63 4.00
CA ASP A 22 14.35 15.76 4.13
C ASP A 22 14.40 14.69 3.03
N ARG A 23 14.04 13.45 3.36
CA ARG A 23 14.06 12.27 2.49
C ARG A 23 12.68 11.85 1.98
N LEU A 24 11.67 12.71 2.13
CA LEU A 24 10.29 12.46 1.71
C LEU A 24 9.89 13.33 0.54
N PHE A 25 9.14 12.73 -0.40
CA PHE A 25 8.59 13.41 -1.56
C PHE A 25 7.16 12.93 -1.79
N LEU A 26 6.24 13.87 -1.90
CA LEU A 26 4.84 13.61 -2.25
C LEU A 26 4.52 14.32 -3.55
N TYR A 27 4.01 13.59 -4.52
CA TYR A 27 3.62 14.09 -5.84
C TYR A 27 2.12 14.07 -6.00
N GLN A 28 1.54 15.19 -6.42
CA GLN A 28 0.15 15.27 -6.84
C GLN A 28 0.06 14.87 -8.31
N THR A 29 -0.21 13.60 -8.55
CA THR A 29 -0.32 13.04 -9.91
C THR A 29 -0.96 11.66 -9.87
N SER A 30 -1.18 11.06 -11.04
CA SER A 30 -1.76 9.72 -11.15
C SER A 30 -0.69 8.62 -11.06
N ALA A 31 -0.99 7.54 -10.33
CA ALA A 31 -0.19 6.31 -10.34
C ALA A 31 -0.17 5.61 -11.70
N LEU A 32 -1.04 6.02 -12.61
CA LEU A 32 -1.06 5.53 -14.00
C LEU A 32 -0.04 6.24 -14.89
N ASP A 33 0.55 7.35 -14.45
CA ASP A 33 1.61 8.02 -15.20
C ASP A 33 2.97 7.38 -14.88
N ARG A 34 3.45 6.54 -15.79
CA ARG A 34 4.74 5.85 -15.66
C ARG A 34 5.94 6.79 -15.60
N LEU A 35 5.81 8.02 -16.11
CA LEU A 35 6.91 8.99 -16.17
C LEU A 35 7.17 9.70 -14.85
N VAL A 36 6.37 9.45 -13.82
CA VAL A 36 6.52 10.06 -12.48
C VAL A 36 7.84 9.65 -11.83
N LEU A 37 8.21 8.36 -11.95
CA LEU A 37 9.42 7.82 -11.33
C LEU A 37 10.36 7.20 -12.38
N GLU A 38 11.64 7.13 -12.04
CA GLU A 38 12.60 6.36 -12.82
C GLU A 38 12.41 4.86 -12.61
N GLU A 39 12.70 4.10 -13.65
CA GLU A 39 12.70 2.64 -13.58
C GLU A 39 13.79 2.16 -12.62
N GLU A 40 13.54 1.04 -11.96
CA GLU A 40 14.45 0.38 -11.03
C GLU A 40 14.95 1.29 -9.88
N SER A 41 14.10 2.20 -9.41
CA SER A 41 14.43 3.15 -8.35
C SER A 41 13.94 2.76 -6.96
N LEU A 42 12.91 1.89 -6.85
CA LEU A 42 12.22 1.59 -5.61
C LEU A 42 12.69 0.27 -4.99
N ASP A 43 12.88 0.27 -3.67
CA ASP A 43 13.26 -0.93 -2.90
C ASP A 43 12.06 -1.70 -2.37
N CYS A 44 10.98 -0.97 -2.01
CA CYS A 44 9.73 -1.56 -1.52
C CYS A 44 8.55 -0.65 -1.83
N ILE A 45 7.48 -1.23 -2.36
CA ILE A 45 6.21 -0.56 -2.62
C ILE A 45 5.20 -1.12 -1.63
N ILE A 46 4.48 -0.25 -0.92
CA ILE A 46 3.46 -0.63 0.07
C ILE A 46 2.23 0.19 -0.23
N THR A 47 1.14 -0.45 -0.58
CA THR A 47 -0.02 0.28 -1.07
C THR A 47 -1.33 -0.47 -0.89
N SER A 48 -2.42 0.30 -0.84
CA SER A 48 -3.80 -0.15 -0.85
C SER A 48 -4.52 0.66 -1.93
N PRO A 49 -4.64 0.15 -3.16
CA PRO A 49 -5.33 0.84 -4.24
C PRO A 49 -6.83 0.89 -3.99
N PRO A 50 -7.62 1.67 -4.76
CA PRO A 50 -9.08 1.58 -4.74
C PRO A 50 -9.56 0.15 -4.95
N TYR A 51 -10.63 -0.27 -4.22
CA TYR A 51 -11.09 -1.68 -4.17
C TYR A 51 -12.30 -1.98 -5.06
N ASN A 52 -12.81 -1.01 -5.77
CA ASN A 52 -14.03 -1.13 -6.58
C ASN A 52 -15.26 -1.59 -5.75
N VAL A 53 -15.40 -1.03 -4.56
CA VAL A 53 -16.48 -1.37 -3.61
C VAL A 53 -17.56 -0.28 -3.50
N GLY A 54 -17.54 0.72 -4.39
CA GLY A 54 -18.44 1.87 -4.39
C GLY A 54 -18.09 2.87 -3.27
N MET A 55 -16.83 2.99 -2.91
CA MET A 55 -16.35 3.99 -1.97
C MET A 55 -16.31 5.36 -2.65
N ALA A 56 -16.95 6.36 -2.04
CA ALA A 56 -16.89 7.72 -2.54
C ALA A 56 -15.56 8.37 -2.13
N TYR A 57 -14.72 8.67 -3.11
CA TYR A 57 -13.57 9.55 -2.98
C TYR A 57 -13.96 10.95 -3.49
N ASN A 58 -13.30 12.00 -3.06
CA ASN A 58 -13.63 13.38 -3.41
C ASN A 58 -13.77 13.58 -4.93
N GLY A 59 -15.03 13.55 -5.45
CA GLY A 59 -15.34 13.75 -6.86
C GLY A 59 -15.25 12.54 -7.77
N SER A 60 -14.91 11.36 -7.24
CA SER A 60 -14.98 10.09 -7.96
C SER A 60 -15.49 8.99 -7.03
N ASP A 61 -16.23 8.04 -7.58
CA ASP A 61 -16.49 6.79 -6.89
C ASP A 61 -15.66 5.66 -7.53
N ASP A 62 -15.40 4.61 -6.79
CA ASP A 62 -14.67 3.43 -7.26
C ASP A 62 -15.62 2.33 -7.77
N SER A 63 -16.86 2.67 -8.13
CA SER A 63 -17.84 1.73 -8.70
C SER A 63 -17.66 1.62 -10.22
N GLN A 64 -16.66 0.88 -10.65
CA GLN A 64 -16.43 0.58 -12.05
C GLN A 64 -16.94 -0.79 -12.44
N ASP A 65 -17.16 -1.02 -13.75
CA ASP A 65 -17.25 -2.38 -14.26
C ASP A 65 -16.01 -3.19 -13.85
N TYR A 66 -16.22 -4.47 -13.54
CA TYR A 66 -15.13 -5.29 -12.97
C TYR A 66 -13.96 -5.46 -13.93
N GLN A 67 -14.21 -5.54 -15.24
CA GLN A 67 -13.13 -5.60 -16.22
C GLN A 67 -12.34 -4.28 -16.26
N ALA A 68 -13.01 -3.15 -16.20
CA ALA A 68 -12.35 -1.83 -16.12
C ALA A 68 -11.49 -1.70 -14.85
N TYR A 69 -11.93 -2.28 -13.73
CA TYR A 69 -11.15 -2.36 -12.51
C TYR A 69 -9.89 -3.23 -12.68
N LEU A 70 -9.99 -4.37 -13.36
CA LEU A 70 -8.83 -5.21 -13.66
C LEU A 70 -7.85 -4.50 -14.62
N ASP A 71 -8.34 -3.80 -15.63
CA ASP A 71 -7.52 -3.02 -16.56
C ASP A 71 -6.78 -1.87 -15.85
N PHE A 72 -7.48 -1.15 -14.97
CA PHE A 72 -6.87 -0.17 -14.07
C PHE A 72 -5.77 -0.81 -13.20
N SER A 73 -6.07 -1.99 -12.63
CA SER A 73 -5.13 -2.71 -11.79
C SER A 73 -3.90 -3.18 -12.55
N ALA A 74 -4.08 -3.67 -13.78
CA ALA A 74 -2.97 -4.03 -14.66
C ALA A 74 -2.03 -2.84 -14.90
N HIS A 75 -2.60 -1.66 -15.11
CA HIS A 75 -1.83 -0.46 -15.44
C HIS A 75 -0.94 -0.02 -14.26
N TYR A 76 -1.50 0.17 -13.06
CA TYR A 76 -0.66 0.58 -11.93
C TYR A 76 0.33 -0.52 -11.50
N LEU A 77 -0.05 -1.80 -11.59
CA LEU A 77 0.86 -2.92 -11.27
C LEU A 77 2.05 -2.99 -12.24
N ALA A 78 1.82 -2.70 -13.53
CA ALA A 78 2.88 -2.60 -14.53
C ALA A 78 3.82 -1.42 -14.26
N ASN A 79 3.29 -0.26 -13.85
CA ASN A 79 4.09 0.88 -13.45
C ASN A 79 4.93 0.57 -12.20
N CYS A 80 4.31 -0.02 -11.18
CA CYS A 80 5.01 -0.49 -9.97
C CYS A 80 6.15 -1.47 -10.32
N TYR A 81 5.90 -2.40 -11.25
CA TYR A 81 6.93 -3.34 -11.72
C TYR A 81 8.11 -2.64 -12.38
N ALA A 82 7.83 -1.65 -13.23
CA ALA A 82 8.88 -0.88 -13.88
C ALA A 82 9.73 -0.08 -12.88
N TRP A 83 9.09 0.54 -11.90
CA TRP A 83 9.76 1.33 -10.87
C TRP A 83 10.54 0.49 -9.85
N ALA A 84 10.11 -0.75 -9.60
CA ALA A 84 10.78 -1.63 -8.65
C ALA A 84 12.17 -2.05 -9.15
N LYS A 85 13.15 -2.05 -8.25
CA LYS A 85 14.47 -2.67 -8.49
C LYS A 85 14.33 -4.18 -8.68
N LYS A 86 15.35 -4.83 -9.24
CA LYS A 86 15.35 -6.29 -9.46
C LYS A 86 15.07 -7.12 -8.21
N SER A 87 15.40 -6.67 -7.04
CA SER A 87 15.01 -7.30 -5.78
C SER A 87 13.99 -6.47 -4.99
N GLY A 88 13.28 -5.58 -5.68
CA GLY A 88 12.22 -4.76 -5.11
C GLY A 88 11.01 -5.59 -4.70
N ARG A 89 10.28 -5.13 -3.70
CA ARG A 89 9.09 -5.79 -3.18
C ARG A 89 7.85 -4.95 -3.41
N LEU A 90 6.72 -5.65 -3.55
CA LEU A 90 5.40 -5.05 -3.50
C LEU A 90 4.60 -5.73 -2.39
N CYS A 91 4.20 -4.94 -1.38
CA CYS A 91 3.24 -5.32 -0.35
C CYS A 91 1.91 -4.70 -0.73
N LEU A 92 1.03 -5.49 -1.30
CA LEU A 92 -0.24 -5.05 -1.85
C LEU A 92 -1.39 -5.45 -0.93
N ASN A 93 -2.04 -4.46 -0.30
CA ASN A 93 -3.21 -4.69 0.52
C ASN A 93 -4.48 -4.61 -0.34
N ILE A 94 -5.26 -5.69 -0.38
CA ILE A 94 -6.46 -5.84 -1.19
C ILE A 94 -7.52 -6.67 -0.46
N PRO A 95 -8.82 -6.51 -0.78
CA PRO A 95 -9.84 -7.39 -0.23
C PRO A 95 -9.64 -8.83 -0.72
N LEU A 96 -10.03 -9.80 0.10
CA LEU A 96 -10.06 -11.20 -0.31
C LEU A 96 -11.09 -11.40 -1.42
N ASP A 97 -12.31 -10.89 -1.20
CA ASP A 97 -13.47 -11.03 -2.09
C ASP A 97 -14.22 -9.71 -2.21
N LYS A 98 -15.05 -9.59 -3.26
CA LYS A 98 -16.00 -8.49 -3.37
C LYS A 98 -17.13 -8.68 -2.34
N ASN A 99 -17.41 -7.64 -1.55
CA ASN A 99 -18.29 -7.67 -0.38
C ASN A 99 -19.79 -7.99 -0.64
N LYS A 100 -20.21 -8.28 -1.85
CA LYS A 100 -21.59 -8.65 -2.18
C LYS A 100 -21.62 -10.08 -2.73
N GLY A 101 -21.75 -11.04 -1.82
CA GLY A 101 -22.08 -12.41 -2.18
C GLY A 101 -20.93 -13.28 -2.71
N GLY A 102 -19.68 -12.89 -2.55
CA GLY A 102 -18.54 -13.72 -2.95
C GLY A 102 -18.52 -14.09 -4.44
N GLN A 103 -19.08 -13.23 -5.30
CA GLN A 103 -19.20 -13.51 -6.73
C GLN A 103 -17.87 -13.36 -7.49
N GLN A 104 -16.89 -12.67 -6.91
CA GLN A 104 -15.58 -12.42 -7.52
C GLN A 104 -14.52 -12.51 -6.45
N SER A 105 -13.50 -13.35 -6.68
CA SER A 105 -12.34 -13.45 -5.81
C SER A 105 -11.29 -12.42 -6.22
N VAL A 106 -11.46 -11.19 -5.77
CA VAL A 106 -10.56 -10.06 -6.10
C VAL A 106 -9.11 -10.40 -5.81
N GLY A 107 -8.85 -11.04 -4.65
CA GLY A 107 -7.50 -11.47 -4.29
C GLY A 107 -6.87 -12.41 -5.32
N ALA A 108 -7.61 -13.42 -5.79
CA ALA A 108 -7.12 -14.37 -6.78
C ALA A 108 -6.86 -13.71 -8.15
N ASP A 109 -7.80 -12.87 -8.61
CA ASP A 109 -7.69 -12.21 -9.90
C ASP A 109 -6.52 -11.22 -9.95
N ILE A 110 -6.34 -10.41 -8.91
CA ILE A 110 -5.21 -9.47 -8.81
C ILE A 110 -3.87 -10.20 -8.69
N ILE A 111 -3.81 -11.33 -7.96
CA ILE A 111 -2.59 -12.15 -7.89
C ILE A 111 -2.26 -12.72 -9.27
N SER A 112 -3.24 -13.23 -10.02
CA SER A 112 -3.03 -13.74 -11.38
C SER A 112 -2.52 -12.65 -12.30
N LEU A 113 -3.18 -11.50 -12.29
CA LEU A 113 -2.83 -10.33 -13.09
C LEU A 113 -1.40 -9.84 -12.80
N ALA A 114 -1.02 -9.74 -11.53
CA ALA A 114 0.33 -9.34 -11.14
C ALA A 114 1.39 -10.32 -11.67
N LYS A 115 1.11 -11.63 -11.62
CA LYS A 115 2.02 -12.66 -12.16
C LYS A 115 2.15 -12.58 -13.69
N GLU A 116 1.08 -12.28 -14.41
CA GLU A 116 1.11 -12.07 -15.87
C GLU A 116 1.97 -10.87 -16.27
N ILE A 117 1.98 -9.81 -15.43
CA ILE A 117 2.85 -8.63 -15.63
C ILE A 117 4.33 -8.97 -15.39
N GLY A 118 4.63 -10.00 -14.61
CA GLY A 118 5.99 -10.42 -14.30
C GLY A 118 6.36 -10.44 -12.82
N TRP A 119 5.46 -10.02 -11.93
CA TRP A 119 5.68 -10.13 -10.50
C TRP A 119 5.77 -11.58 -10.05
N CYS A 120 6.77 -11.90 -9.25
CA CYS A 120 6.88 -13.21 -8.61
C CYS A 120 6.11 -13.18 -7.28
N TYR A 121 5.15 -14.08 -7.14
CA TYR A 121 4.42 -14.25 -5.88
C TYR A 121 5.31 -14.90 -4.82
N HIS A 122 5.32 -14.34 -3.60
CA HIS A 122 6.03 -14.94 -2.46
C HIS A 122 5.06 -15.53 -1.44
N SER A 123 4.16 -14.72 -0.90
CA SER A 123 3.22 -15.15 0.16
C SER A 123 2.06 -14.18 0.27
N SER A 124 1.02 -14.60 0.99
CA SER A 124 -0.06 -13.72 1.43
C SER A 124 -0.15 -13.75 2.95
N ILE A 125 -0.40 -12.58 3.52
CA ILE A 125 -0.72 -12.39 4.93
C ILE A 125 -2.19 -12.08 5.01
N ILE A 126 -2.92 -12.76 5.88
CA ILE A 126 -4.32 -12.46 6.18
C ILE A 126 -4.32 -11.39 7.27
N TRP A 127 -4.89 -10.23 6.97
CA TRP A 127 -5.12 -9.21 7.98
C TRP A 127 -6.55 -9.26 8.47
N ASN A 128 -6.72 -9.59 9.77
CA ASN A 128 -7.96 -9.53 10.49
C ASN A 128 -8.03 -8.21 11.27
N GLU A 129 -8.92 -7.31 10.82
CA GLU A 129 -9.12 -6.00 11.45
C GLU A 129 -9.75 -6.07 12.86
N GLY A 130 -10.18 -7.26 13.32
CA GLY A 130 -10.88 -7.41 14.58
C GLY A 130 -12.30 -6.80 14.60
N ASN A 131 -12.70 -6.13 13.54
CA ASN A 131 -13.97 -5.41 13.42
C ASN A 131 -15.08 -6.29 12.83
N VAL A 132 -15.14 -7.53 13.23
CA VAL A 132 -16.19 -8.48 12.80
C VAL A 132 -17.57 -8.12 13.40
N SER A 133 -17.78 -6.85 13.72
CA SER A 133 -19.03 -6.40 14.30
C SER A 133 -20.18 -6.55 13.33
N ARG A 134 -21.01 -7.57 13.55
CA ARG A 134 -22.43 -7.60 13.11
C ARG A 134 -22.70 -7.48 11.61
N ARG A 135 -21.77 -7.85 10.75
CA ARG A 135 -22.07 -8.04 9.34
C ARG A 135 -22.85 -9.35 9.23
N THR A 136 -24.17 -9.27 9.31
CA THR A 136 -25.03 -10.41 8.98
C THR A 136 -24.83 -10.73 7.51
N ALA A 137 -24.39 -11.95 7.22
CA ALA A 137 -24.48 -12.49 5.88
C ALA A 137 -25.95 -12.51 5.48
N TRP A 138 -26.31 -11.77 4.48
CA TRP A 138 -27.64 -11.82 3.89
C TRP A 138 -27.64 -12.91 2.82
N GLY A 139 -28.78 -13.35 2.43
CA GLY A 139 -29.02 -14.46 1.53
C GLY A 139 -30.23 -15.19 2.04
N SER A 140 -30.33 -16.49 1.81
CA SER A 140 -31.40 -17.27 2.38
C SER A 140 -31.19 -17.41 3.90
N TRP A 141 -32.07 -16.78 4.68
CA TRP A 141 -32.04 -16.88 6.13
C TRP A 141 -32.34 -18.30 6.60
N LEU A 142 -31.46 -18.89 7.40
CA LEU A 142 -31.57 -20.25 7.94
C LEU A 142 -31.82 -21.34 6.90
N SER A 143 -31.43 -21.12 5.66
CA SER A 143 -31.60 -22.06 4.56
C SER A 143 -30.32 -22.26 3.77
N ALA A 144 -30.03 -23.50 3.43
CA ALA A 144 -28.88 -23.83 2.56
C ALA A 144 -29.10 -23.47 1.09
N SER A 145 -30.27 -22.88 0.73
CA SER A 145 -30.61 -22.59 -0.66
C SER A 145 -29.73 -21.54 -1.32
N ALA A 146 -29.35 -20.48 -0.59
CA ALA A 146 -28.48 -19.42 -1.08
C ALA A 146 -27.87 -18.58 0.07
N PRO A 147 -27.15 -19.15 1.04
CA PRO A 147 -26.49 -18.36 2.08
C PRO A 147 -25.30 -17.59 1.52
N TYR A 148 -25.07 -16.36 1.98
CA TYR A 148 -23.84 -15.63 1.68
C TYR A 148 -22.80 -15.85 2.76
N VAL A 149 -21.54 -16.04 2.33
CA VAL A 149 -20.38 -16.05 3.19
C VAL A 149 -19.61 -14.74 2.98
N ILE A 150 -19.32 -14.03 4.06
CA ILE A 150 -18.55 -12.78 4.04
C ILE A 150 -17.18 -13.07 4.60
N ALA A 151 -16.13 -12.66 3.89
CA ALA A 151 -14.77 -12.66 4.39
C ALA A 151 -14.45 -11.30 5.04
N PRO A 152 -14.39 -11.21 6.39
CA PRO A 152 -14.10 -9.95 7.10
C PRO A 152 -12.59 -9.70 7.22
N VAL A 153 -11.82 -10.07 6.22
CA VAL A 153 -10.37 -10.00 6.21
C VAL A 153 -9.88 -9.39 4.91
N GLU A 154 -8.69 -8.80 4.97
CA GLU A 154 -7.96 -8.36 3.79
C GLU A 154 -6.71 -9.20 3.59
N LEU A 155 -6.19 -9.20 2.38
CA LEU A 155 -4.93 -9.82 2.03
C LEU A 155 -3.85 -8.75 1.90
N ILE A 156 -2.70 -9.01 2.50
CA ILE A 156 -1.48 -8.30 2.18
C ILE A 156 -0.63 -9.27 1.36
N VAL A 157 -0.65 -9.10 0.03
CA VAL A 157 0.07 -9.98 -0.88
C VAL A 157 1.49 -9.46 -1.07
N ILE A 158 2.45 -10.35 -0.88
CA ILE A 158 3.88 -10.04 -1.01
C ILE A 158 4.37 -10.57 -2.35
N PHE A 159 4.79 -9.65 -3.19
CA PHE A 159 5.45 -9.93 -4.46
C PHE A 159 6.89 -9.43 -4.45
N TYR A 160 7.68 -9.91 -5.41
CA TYR A 160 9.02 -9.41 -5.67
C TYR A 160 9.29 -9.40 -7.17
N LYS A 161 10.24 -8.54 -7.59
CA LYS A 161 10.72 -8.49 -8.97
C LYS A 161 11.97 -9.35 -9.13
N GLU A 162 11.94 -10.31 -10.04
CA GLU A 162 13.03 -11.21 -10.47
C GLU A 162 13.67 -12.02 -9.33
N VAL A 163 14.22 -11.39 -8.29
CA VAL A 163 15.03 -12.07 -7.26
C VAL A 163 14.50 -11.76 -5.85
N TRP A 164 14.19 -12.80 -5.08
CA TRP A 164 13.71 -12.62 -3.70
C TRP A 164 14.79 -12.08 -2.77
N LYS A 165 16.00 -12.60 -2.84
CA LYS A 165 17.09 -12.15 -1.98
C LYS A 165 17.56 -10.75 -2.40
N LYS A 166 17.53 -9.80 -1.47
CA LYS A 166 18.03 -8.44 -1.73
C LYS A 166 19.48 -8.47 -2.23
N GLN A 167 19.77 -7.70 -3.28
CA GLN A 167 21.06 -7.69 -3.95
C GLN A 167 22.08 -6.79 -3.23
N HIS A 168 21.62 -5.86 -2.39
CA HIS A 168 22.48 -5.02 -1.57
C HIS A 168 22.41 -5.42 -0.10
N LYS A 169 23.44 -5.05 0.65
CA LYS A 169 23.48 -5.18 2.11
C LYS A 169 22.96 -3.89 2.75
N GLY A 170 22.23 -4.03 3.83
CA GLY A 170 21.69 -2.91 4.60
C GLY A 170 21.52 -3.27 6.07
N ILE A 171 21.10 -2.31 6.86
CA ILE A 171 20.82 -2.48 8.30
C ILE A 171 19.35 -2.81 8.46
N SER A 172 19.06 -3.92 9.14
CA SER A 172 17.72 -4.27 9.60
C SER A 172 17.53 -3.78 11.04
N ASP A 173 16.40 -3.14 11.28
CA ASP A 173 15.97 -2.62 12.60
C ASP A 173 14.87 -3.47 13.22
N LEU A 174 14.73 -4.71 12.74
CA LEU A 174 13.72 -5.67 13.19
C LEU A 174 14.21 -6.40 14.44
N SER A 175 13.43 -6.41 15.53
CA SER A 175 13.75 -7.23 16.70
C SER A 175 13.45 -8.71 16.45
N LYS A 176 13.98 -9.57 17.30
CA LYS A 176 13.71 -11.01 17.23
C LYS A 176 12.22 -11.31 17.42
N GLU A 177 11.59 -10.63 18.36
CA GLU A 177 10.17 -10.77 18.69
C GLU A 177 9.27 -10.29 17.55
N GLU A 178 9.58 -9.14 16.96
CA GLU A 178 8.92 -8.63 15.77
C GLU A 178 9.04 -9.62 14.60
N PHE A 179 10.25 -10.14 14.35
CA PHE A 179 10.49 -11.11 13.28
C PHE A 179 9.64 -12.37 13.45
N ILE A 180 9.67 -13.00 14.62
CA ILE A 180 8.92 -14.22 14.89
C ILE A 180 7.40 -13.97 14.78
N SER A 181 6.93 -12.85 15.34
CA SER A 181 5.50 -12.51 15.32
C SER A 181 5.00 -12.13 13.94
N TRP A 182 5.76 -11.35 13.18
CA TRP A 182 5.28 -10.75 11.92
C TRP A 182 5.52 -11.64 10.71
N THR A 183 6.39 -12.63 10.78
CA THR A 183 6.52 -13.66 9.74
C THR A 183 5.42 -14.73 9.81
N ASN A 184 4.52 -14.65 10.79
CA ASN A 184 3.28 -15.41 10.79
C ASN A 184 2.30 -14.80 9.79
N GLY A 185 1.73 -15.61 8.91
CA GLY A 185 0.81 -15.19 7.85
C GLY A 185 -0.60 -14.77 8.32
N LEU A 186 -0.81 -14.59 9.63
CA LEU A 186 -2.05 -14.06 10.21
C LEU A 186 -1.73 -12.87 11.11
N TRP A 187 -2.16 -11.68 10.69
CA TRP A 187 -2.05 -10.46 11.48
C TRP A 187 -3.41 -10.07 12.04
N SER A 188 -3.46 -9.74 13.33
CA SER A 188 -4.67 -9.25 14.00
C SER A 188 -4.35 -7.94 14.69
N PHE A 189 -4.89 -6.84 14.16
CA PHE A 189 -4.87 -5.51 14.76
C PHE A 189 -6.01 -4.68 14.16
N ASN A 190 -6.49 -3.70 14.93
CA ASN A 190 -7.64 -2.90 14.55
C ASN A 190 -7.36 -2.04 13.32
N GLY A 191 -8.37 -1.90 12.47
CA GLY A 191 -8.40 -0.92 11.38
C GLY A 191 -8.36 0.52 11.91
N GLU A 192 -8.22 1.48 11.02
CA GLU A 192 -8.19 2.91 11.35
C GLU A 192 -9.56 3.56 11.15
N SER A 193 -9.85 4.59 11.93
CA SER A 193 -11.11 5.32 11.83
C SER A 193 -11.09 6.35 10.70
N ALA A 194 -11.91 6.13 9.66
CA ALA A 194 -12.10 7.08 8.56
C ALA A 194 -12.45 8.49 9.07
N LYS A 195 -13.36 8.57 10.06
CA LYS A 195 -13.78 9.87 10.66
C LYS A 195 -12.65 10.58 11.38
N ARG A 196 -11.76 9.84 12.07
CA ARG A 196 -10.64 10.43 12.82
C ARG A 196 -9.55 10.93 11.88
N ILE A 197 -9.32 10.23 10.80
CA ILE A 197 -8.26 10.55 9.83
C ILE A 197 -8.71 11.58 8.79
N GLY A 198 -9.99 11.61 8.42
CA GLY A 198 -10.50 12.45 7.33
C GLY A 198 -10.27 11.86 5.93
N HIS A 199 -10.08 10.54 5.86
CA HIS A 199 -9.93 9.78 4.62
C HIS A 199 -10.89 8.60 4.64
N PRO A 200 -11.57 8.25 3.54
CA PRO A 200 -12.62 7.23 3.54
C PRO A 200 -12.12 5.82 3.86
N ALA A 201 -10.91 5.48 3.46
CA ALA A 201 -10.33 4.16 3.66
C ALA A 201 -8.87 4.24 4.15
N PRO A 202 -8.60 4.74 5.37
CA PRO A 202 -7.25 4.76 5.90
C PRO A 202 -6.89 3.40 6.47
N PHE A 203 -5.74 2.85 6.13
CA PHE A 203 -5.22 1.71 6.88
C PHE A 203 -4.40 2.17 8.12
N PRO A 204 -4.31 1.34 9.17
CA PRO A 204 -3.61 1.70 10.39
C PRO A 204 -2.09 1.74 10.18
N ARG A 205 -1.40 2.54 10.99
CA ARG A 205 0.07 2.67 10.96
C ARG A 205 0.82 1.34 11.12
N GLU A 206 0.25 0.40 11.84
CA GLU A 206 0.84 -0.92 12.09
C GLU A 206 1.05 -1.72 10.80
N LEU A 207 0.17 -1.59 9.78
CA LEU A 207 0.31 -2.29 8.52
C LEU A 207 1.58 -1.89 7.76
N PRO A 208 1.79 -0.61 7.38
CA PRO A 208 3.00 -0.21 6.68
C PRO A 208 4.25 -0.35 7.56
N ARG A 209 4.16 -0.15 8.88
CA ARG A 209 5.28 -0.35 9.80
C ARG A 209 5.84 -1.76 9.70
N ARG A 210 4.99 -2.79 9.75
CA ARG A 210 5.41 -4.19 9.61
C ARG A 210 6.00 -4.47 8.24
N CYS A 211 5.36 -4.01 7.18
CA CYS A 211 5.87 -4.20 5.82
C CYS A 211 7.23 -3.51 5.62
N ILE A 212 7.39 -2.27 6.09
CA ILE A 212 8.65 -1.52 6.01
C ILE A 212 9.78 -2.28 6.69
N LYS A 213 9.59 -2.68 7.94
CA LYS A 213 10.65 -3.33 8.73
C LYS A 213 10.97 -4.75 8.24
N LEU A 214 9.96 -5.53 7.78
CA LEU A 214 10.17 -6.88 7.25
C LEU A 214 10.84 -6.89 5.88
N PHE A 215 10.53 -5.91 5.01
CA PHE A 215 10.86 -6.01 3.59
C PHE A 215 11.79 -4.91 3.07
N SER A 216 12.28 -4.03 3.94
CA SER A 216 13.27 -2.99 3.58
C SER A 216 14.36 -2.83 4.63
N PHE A 217 15.52 -2.32 4.22
CA PHE A 217 16.58 -1.88 5.11
C PHE A 217 16.43 -0.39 5.46
N ILE A 218 17.09 0.05 6.53
CA ILE A 218 17.24 1.49 6.82
C ILE A 218 17.85 2.19 5.60
N GLY A 219 17.25 3.32 5.20
CA GLY A 219 17.67 4.11 4.05
C GLY A 219 17.12 3.62 2.69
N ASP A 220 16.45 2.48 2.61
CA ASP A 220 15.76 2.03 1.39
C ASP A 220 14.66 3.02 0.97
N VAL A 221 14.31 3.01 -0.32
CA VAL A 221 13.23 3.84 -0.88
C VAL A 221 11.91 3.08 -0.82
N ILE A 222 10.99 3.60 -0.03
CA ILE A 222 9.59 3.12 0.06
C ILE A 222 8.73 3.96 -0.88
N CYS A 223 7.80 3.34 -1.58
CA CYS A 223 6.81 4.06 -2.37
C CYS A 223 5.39 3.64 -1.99
N ASP A 224 4.48 4.62 -1.99
CA ASP A 224 3.05 4.37 -1.97
C ASP A 224 2.41 5.13 -3.14
N PRO A 225 2.03 4.43 -4.23
CA PRO A 225 1.42 5.06 -5.40
C PRO A 225 -0.04 5.49 -5.20
N PHE A 226 -0.65 5.14 -4.07
CA PHE A 226 -1.98 5.59 -3.64
C PHE A 226 -1.90 6.12 -2.21
N SER A 227 -1.09 7.18 -2.03
CA SER A 227 -0.62 7.64 -0.71
C SER A 227 -1.74 8.10 0.24
N GLY A 228 -2.88 8.53 -0.32
CA GLY A 228 -4.06 8.93 0.44
C GLY A 228 -3.73 9.90 1.58
N SER A 229 -4.03 9.49 2.80
CA SER A 229 -3.75 10.27 4.00
C SER A 229 -2.28 10.20 4.50
N GLY A 230 -1.36 9.58 3.75
CA GLY A 230 0.07 9.55 4.03
C GLY A 230 0.53 8.60 5.14
N THR A 231 -0.25 7.59 5.47
CA THR A 231 0.12 6.67 6.58
C THR A 231 1.44 5.95 6.32
N THR A 232 1.69 5.51 5.07
CA THR A 232 2.97 4.91 4.67
C THR A 232 4.13 5.91 4.78
N MET A 233 3.89 7.19 4.45
CA MET A 233 4.88 8.27 4.58
C MET A 233 5.34 8.46 6.02
N LEU A 234 4.38 8.52 6.96
CA LEU A 234 4.67 8.67 8.39
C LEU A 234 5.54 7.52 8.89
N GLU A 235 5.20 6.28 8.54
CA GLU A 235 5.95 5.11 8.97
C GLU A 235 7.31 4.98 8.28
N ALA A 236 7.44 5.35 7.02
CA ALA A 236 8.72 5.38 6.33
C ALA A 236 9.69 6.37 7.01
N TYR A 237 9.20 7.55 7.38
CA TYR A 237 9.99 8.54 8.11
C TYR A 237 10.40 8.06 9.50
N ALA A 238 9.45 7.61 10.30
CA ALA A 238 9.68 7.13 11.66
C ALA A 238 10.68 5.96 11.72
N ASN A 239 10.69 5.11 10.70
CA ASN A 239 11.61 3.98 10.58
C ASN A 239 12.85 4.29 9.71
N GLN A 240 13.20 5.54 9.48
CA GLN A 240 14.42 5.99 8.78
C GLN A 240 14.55 5.48 7.33
N ARG A 241 13.43 5.33 6.62
CA ARG A 241 13.41 5.06 5.19
C ARG A 241 13.19 6.36 4.41
N ARG A 242 13.57 6.34 3.15
CA ARG A 242 13.20 7.36 2.16
C ARG A 242 11.80 7.06 1.65
N PHE A 243 11.06 8.09 1.29
CA PHE A 243 9.69 7.89 0.84
C PHE A 243 9.36 8.68 -0.42
N VAL A 244 8.60 8.05 -1.30
CA VAL A 244 7.95 8.68 -2.44
C VAL A 244 6.47 8.32 -2.42
N GLY A 245 5.61 9.33 -2.28
CA GLY A 245 4.16 9.17 -2.37
C GLY A 245 3.62 9.74 -3.68
N ILE A 246 2.63 9.07 -4.23
CA ILE A 246 1.83 9.56 -5.37
C ILE A 246 0.38 9.60 -4.88
N GLU A 247 -0.27 10.76 -5.07
CA GLU A 247 -1.67 10.96 -4.72
C GLU A 247 -2.33 11.87 -5.78
N LEU A 248 -3.50 11.48 -6.22
CA LEU A 248 -4.22 12.21 -7.27
C LEU A 248 -4.97 13.42 -6.70
N ASP A 249 -5.60 13.25 -5.53
CA ASP A 249 -6.45 14.27 -4.91
C ASP A 249 -5.62 15.29 -4.12
N PRO A 250 -5.67 16.59 -4.49
CA PRO A 250 -4.95 17.64 -3.78
C PRO A 250 -5.36 17.77 -2.31
N THR A 251 -6.60 17.42 -1.96
CA THR A 251 -7.09 17.47 -0.58
C THR A 251 -6.40 16.40 0.28
N TYR A 252 -6.20 15.20 -0.28
CA TYR A 252 -5.46 14.14 0.41
C TYR A 252 -3.96 14.40 0.44
N CYS A 253 -3.40 15.06 -0.59
CA CYS A 253 -2.03 15.56 -0.52
C CYS A 253 -1.83 16.54 0.64
N GLU A 254 -2.73 17.50 0.82
CA GLU A 254 -2.65 18.47 1.93
C GLU A 254 -2.88 17.78 3.28
N LEU A 255 -3.85 16.87 3.38
CA LEU A 255 -4.09 16.07 4.59
C LEU A 255 -2.83 15.28 4.98
N SER A 256 -2.19 14.64 4.02
CA SER A 256 -0.95 13.87 4.20
C SER A 256 0.17 14.76 4.76
N LYS A 257 0.37 15.91 4.17
CA LYS A 257 1.35 16.92 4.62
C LYS A 257 1.05 17.40 6.04
N GLN A 258 -0.20 17.74 6.36
CA GLN A 258 -0.59 18.23 7.69
C GLN A 258 -0.38 17.16 8.78
N ARG A 259 -0.71 15.91 8.48
CA ARG A 259 -0.45 14.79 9.40
C ARG A 259 1.04 14.60 9.67
N PHE A 260 1.87 14.76 8.64
CA PHE A 260 3.31 14.67 8.79
C PHE A 260 3.87 15.81 9.64
N LEU A 261 3.49 17.05 9.37
CA LEU A 261 3.94 18.21 10.15
C LEU A 261 3.54 18.10 11.62
N LYS A 262 2.31 17.64 11.87
CA LYS A 262 1.86 17.38 13.24
C LYS A 262 2.68 16.30 13.94
N MET A 263 3.03 15.23 13.25
CA MET A 263 3.90 14.17 13.82
C MET A 263 5.27 14.75 14.26
N LEU A 264 5.85 15.65 13.47
CA LEU A 264 7.11 16.32 13.84
C LEU A 264 6.97 17.23 15.05
N GLU A 265 5.83 17.91 15.20
CA GLU A 265 5.54 18.75 16.39
C GLU A 265 5.40 17.91 17.65
N ASP A 266 4.76 16.75 17.56
CA ASP A 266 4.54 15.83 18.69
C ASP A 266 5.84 15.10 19.13
N GLU A 267 6.89 15.05 18.28
CA GLU A 267 8.20 14.46 18.58
C GLU A 267 9.21 15.46 19.19
N ASN A 268 8.92 16.79 19.16
CA ASN A 268 9.78 17.84 19.73
C ASN A 268 9.25 18.28 21.12
#